data_4fd37b74a3d5793633125ef23289b087
#
_entry.id   4fd37b74a3d5793633125ef23289b087
#
_cell.length_a   1.000
_cell.length_b   1.000
_cell.length_c   1.000
_cell.angle_alpha   90.00
_cell.angle_beta   90.00
_cell.angle_gamma   90.00
#
_symmetry.space_group_name_H-M   'P 1'
#
loop_
_entity.id
_entity.type
_entity.pdbx_description
1 polymer ?
#
loop_
_entity_poly.entity_id
_entity_poly.type
_entity_poly.pdbx_seq_one_letter_code
_entity_poly.pdbx_strand_id
1 'polypeptide(L)'
;MTLNDVDAVVLVGGQGTRLRPLTLNRAKPLLPTAGVPFLAHLLSRIRAAGVRHVVLGTSYLAETFEKEFGDGSALGLNLEYVTETEPLGTGGGIRNVYDRLRTEDVLIFNGDVLAGTDLAAVVATHRSGGADVTLHLRKVLDPRAYGCVPTDENGRVLAFLEKTENPPTDQINAGCYVFRRSVIESIATGRPVSVERETFPGLLESGATVLGHVDTSYWRDFGTPYDLIDGSADLVRGVAPSAALPGPTGEALVLDGAEVAPDAILTGGSTVGAGSTVGAGARLDAALVYDDVMIGEGAVVERSVLGAGARIGEGAQVSGAVIGERVEVGAGCELLDGIRIWPDVVLPAGKVRFSAGA
;
A
#
# COMPACT_ATOMS: atom_id res chain seq x y z
N MET A 1 22.50 9.06 8.64
CA MET A 1 22.67 10.02 7.51
C MET A 1 21.28 10.56 7.19
N THR A 2 21.10 11.86 7.06
CA THR A 2 19.82 12.45 6.67
C THR A 2 19.80 12.65 5.16
N LEU A 3 18.70 12.29 4.49
CA LEU A 3 18.54 12.32 3.02
C LEU A 3 17.91 13.65 2.55
N ASN A 4 18.45 14.79 3.00
CA ASN A 4 17.98 16.12 2.61
C ASN A 4 18.47 16.56 1.20
N ASP A 5 19.37 15.79 0.63
CA ASP A 5 19.97 15.96 -0.69
C ASP A 5 19.45 14.91 -1.70
N VAL A 6 18.31 14.27 -1.41
CA VAL A 6 17.66 13.25 -2.25
C VAL A 6 16.21 13.63 -2.46
N ASP A 7 15.75 13.64 -3.71
CA ASP A 7 14.32 13.73 -4.05
C ASP A 7 13.66 12.35 -3.97
N ALA A 8 12.35 12.33 -3.80
CA ALA A 8 11.58 11.10 -3.90
C ALA A 8 10.49 11.18 -4.97
N VAL A 9 10.23 10.07 -5.64
CA VAL A 9 9.09 9.86 -6.55
C VAL A 9 8.24 8.73 -6.00
N VAL A 10 6.93 8.93 -5.93
CA VAL A 10 6.01 7.87 -5.57
C VAL A 10 5.02 7.65 -6.72
N LEU A 11 4.98 6.44 -7.27
CA LEU A 11 4.08 6.07 -8.35
C LEU A 11 2.74 5.62 -7.77
N VAL A 12 1.70 6.41 -8.00
CA VAL A 12 0.34 6.18 -7.45
C VAL A 12 -0.75 6.06 -8.52
N GLY A 13 -0.38 5.78 -9.77
CA GLY A 13 -1.30 5.77 -10.92
C GLY A 13 -2.19 4.55 -11.08
N GLY A 14 -2.07 3.51 -10.26
CA GLY A 14 -2.77 2.24 -10.44
C GLY A 14 -4.27 2.29 -10.09
N GLN A 15 -5.13 1.63 -10.89
CA GLN A 15 -6.59 1.56 -10.67
C GLN A 15 -7.02 0.68 -9.48
N GLY A 16 -6.16 -0.21 -8.98
CA GLY A 16 -6.46 -1.07 -7.83
C GLY A 16 -7.66 -2.01 -8.03
N THR A 17 -7.87 -2.53 -9.23
CA THR A 17 -9.08 -3.32 -9.59
C THR A 17 -9.30 -4.56 -8.72
N ARG A 18 -8.21 -5.17 -8.23
CA ARG A 18 -8.29 -6.33 -7.32
C ARG A 18 -8.90 -6.00 -5.94
N LEU A 19 -8.90 -4.72 -5.55
CA LEU A 19 -9.44 -4.22 -4.29
C LEU A 19 -10.91 -3.74 -4.42
N ARG A 20 -11.51 -3.80 -5.62
CA ARG A 20 -12.92 -3.46 -5.78
C ARG A 20 -13.80 -4.32 -4.85
N PRO A 21 -14.85 -3.72 -4.25
CA PRO A 21 -15.45 -2.41 -4.55
C PRO A 21 -14.78 -1.20 -3.87
N LEU A 22 -13.79 -1.35 -2.99
CA LEU A 22 -13.19 -0.25 -2.22
C LEU A 22 -12.55 0.83 -3.10
N THR A 23 -12.09 0.46 -4.29
CA THR A 23 -11.39 1.37 -5.24
C THR A 23 -12.29 1.91 -6.36
N LEU A 24 -13.61 1.86 -6.23
CA LEU A 24 -14.52 2.43 -7.22
C LEU A 24 -14.47 3.97 -7.22
N ASN A 25 -14.46 4.57 -6.03
CA ASN A 25 -14.50 6.02 -5.82
C ASN A 25 -13.27 6.56 -5.07
N ARG A 26 -12.30 5.70 -4.78
CA ARG A 26 -11.09 6.06 -4.03
C ARG A 26 -9.86 5.40 -4.66
N ALA A 27 -8.81 6.17 -4.87
CA ALA A 27 -7.55 5.63 -5.37
C ALA A 27 -6.95 4.64 -4.34
N LYS A 28 -6.34 3.55 -4.80
CA LYS A 28 -5.77 2.49 -3.93
C LYS A 28 -4.86 3.05 -2.82
N PRO A 29 -3.91 3.99 -3.09
CA PRO A 29 -3.05 4.54 -2.04
C PRO A 29 -3.78 5.44 -1.03
N LEU A 30 -5.03 5.79 -1.28
CA LEU A 30 -5.88 6.56 -0.38
C LEU A 30 -6.85 5.70 0.44
N LEU A 31 -6.82 4.38 0.29
CA LEU A 31 -7.62 3.50 1.14
C LEU A 31 -7.18 3.63 2.60
N PRO A 32 -8.12 3.83 3.55
CA PRO A 32 -7.79 3.87 4.96
C PRO A 32 -7.14 2.54 5.39
N THR A 33 -5.99 2.66 6.04
CA THR A 33 -5.20 1.56 6.56
C THR A 33 -4.75 1.95 7.94
N ALA A 34 -5.14 1.22 8.96
CA ALA A 34 -4.91 1.62 10.36
C ALA A 34 -5.29 3.10 10.62
N GLY A 35 -6.47 3.53 10.13
CA GLY A 35 -7.09 4.83 10.42
C GLY A 35 -6.64 6.02 9.58
N VAL A 36 -5.63 5.89 8.73
CA VAL A 36 -5.18 6.97 7.82
C VAL A 36 -5.00 6.42 6.39
N PRO A 37 -4.95 7.28 5.35
CA PRO A 37 -4.65 6.81 4.00
C PRO A 37 -3.35 6.01 3.96
N PHE A 38 -3.32 4.90 3.22
CA PHE A 38 -2.12 4.07 3.06
C PHE A 38 -0.86 4.89 2.70
N LEU A 39 -1.00 5.84 1.78
CA LEU A 39 0.10 6.69 1.34
C LEU A 39 0.70 7.54 2.47
N ALA A 40 -0.07 7.87 3.51
CA ALA A 40 0.43 8.63 4.66
C ALA A 40 1.54 7.85 5.41
N HIS A 41 1.42 6.52 5.51
CA HIS A 41 2.47 5.69 6.13
C HIS A 41 3.79 5.75 5.33
N LEU A 42 3.72 5.68 3.99
CA LEU A 42 4.90 5.81 3.13
C LEU A 42 5.50 7.22 3.21
N LEU A 43 4.68 8.28 3.12
CA LEU A 43 5.13 9.66 3.20
C LEU A 43 5.78 9.98 4.56
N SER A 44 5.22 9.47 5.65
CA SER A 44 5.80 9.63 6.99
C SER A 44 7.19 9.00 7.10
N ARG A 45 7.39 7.83 6.48
CA ARG A 45 8.68 7.14 6.42
C ARG A 45 9.71 7.91 5.56
N ILE A 46 9.30 8.40 4.39
CA ILE A 46 10.13 9.24 3.52
C ILE A 46 10.58 10.50 4.30
N ARG A 47 9.64 11.14 5.00
CA ARG A 47 9.92 12.31 5.85
C ARG A 47 10.89 12.00 6.98
N ALA A 48 10.71 10.85 7.66
CA ALA A 48 11.57 10.42 8.77
C ALA A 48 13.01 10.13 8.31
N ALA A 49 13.22 9.65 7.08
CA ALA A 49 14.53 9.46 6.49
C ALA A 49 15.27 10.78 6.15
N GLY A 50 14.57 11.90 6.19
CA GLY A 50 15.15 13.24 5.95
C GLY A 50 14.82 13.84 4.60
N VAL A 51 14.21 13.10 3.68
CA VAL A 51 13.71 13.63 2.39
C VAL A 51 12.67 14.72 2.64
N ARG A 52 12.71 15.78 1.83
CA ARG A 52 11.79 16.92 1.94
C ARG A 52 10.96 17.16 0.70
N HIS A 53 11.47 16.84 -0.46
CA HIS A 53 10.80 17.02 -1.73
C HIS A 53 10.34 15.66 -2.28
N VAL A 54 9.04 15.55 -2.57
CA VAL A 54 8.41 14.33 -3.08
C VAL A 54 7.52 14.66 -4.27
N VAL A 55 7.71 13.97 -5.37
CA VAL A 55 6.86 14.09 -6.56
C VAL A 55 5.95 12.87 -6.64
N LEU A 56 4.63 13.08 -6.64
CA LEU A 56 3.65 12.03 -6.84
C LEU A 56 3.31 11.91 -8.33
N GLY A 57 3.65 10.77 -8.94
CA GLY A 57 3.21 10.42 -10.28
C GLY A 57 1.81 9.83 -10.22
N THR A 58 0.80 10.61 -10.61
CA THR A 58 -0.63 10.28 -10.49
C THR A 58 -1.26 9.98 -11.85
N SER A 59 -2.38 9.27 -11.89
CA SER A 59 -3.21 9.10 -13.08
C SER A 59 -4.69 8.96 -12.69
N TYR A 60 -5.11 7.81 -12.19
CA TYR A 60 -6.48 7.55 -11.77
C TYR A 60 -6.85 8.36 -10.52
N LEU A 61 -7.93 9.15 -10.59
CA LEU A 61 -8.42 10.01 -9.50
C LEU A 61 -7.34 10.99 -8.97
N ALA A 62 -6.54 11.57 -9.86
CA ALA A 62 -5.38 12.41 -9.51
C ALA A 62 -5.72 13.56 -8.55
N GLU A 63 -6.87 14.19 -8.75
CA GLU A 63 -7.35 15.31 -7.94
C GLU A 63 -7.61 14.97 -6.47
N THR A 64 -7.82 13.68 -6.17
CA THR A 64 -8.07 13.22 -4.80
C THR A 64 -6.83 13.25 -3.94
N PHE A 65 -5.64 13.10 -4.53
CA PHE A 65 -4.37 13.16 -3.80
C PHE A 65 -4.04 14.57 -3.32
N GLU A 66 -4.22 15.58 -4.18
CA GLU A 66 -4.00 16.98 -3.82
C GLU A 66 -5.02 17.44 -2.77
N LYS A 67 -6.28 16.99 -2.89
CA LYS A 67 -7.32 17.26 -1.87
C LYS A 67 -6.94 16.65 -0.50
N GLU A 68 -6.34 15.47 -0.48
CA GLU A 68 -5.99 14.74 0.76
C GLU A 68 -4.74 15.31 1.44
N PHE A 69 -3.68 15.59 0.67
CA PHE A 69 -2.37 15.93 1.23
C PHE A 69 -1.94 17.38 1.02
N GLY A 70 -2.67 18.16 0.20
CA GLY A 70 -2.32 19.53 -0.13
C GLY A 70 -0.91 19.65 -0.71
N ASP A 71 -0.19 20.67 -0.30
CA ASP A 71 1.22 20.88 -0.67
C ASP A 71 2.21 20.04 0.17
N GLY A 72 1.72 19.21 1.09
CA GLY A 72 2.52 18.39 1.99
C GLY A 72 3.06 19.10 3.22
N SER A 73 2.82 20.39 3.39
CA SER A 73 3.34 21.18 4.52
C SER A 73 2.91 20.63 5.88
N ALA A 74 1.66 20.13 5.98
CA ALA A 74 1.13 19.45 7.18
C ALA A 74 1.94 18.19 7.57
N LEU A 75 2.54 17.52 6.58
CA LEU A 75 3.42 16.36 6.79
C LEU A 75 4.90 16.76 6.96
N GLY A 76 5.25 18.06 6.82
CA GLY A 76 6.62 18.54 6.78
C GLY A 76 7.37 18.14 5.52
N LEU A 77 6.64 17.95 4.42
CA LEU A 77 7.13 17.67 3.08
C LEU A 77 6.78 18.83 2.12
N ASN A 78 7.41 18.85 0.95
CA ASN A 78 6.99 19.62 -0.21
C ASN A 78 6.52 18.60 -1.26
N LEU A 79 5.21 18.51 -1.48
CA LEU A 79 4.61 17.60 -2.45
C LEU A 79 4.34 18.31 -3.76
N GLU A 80 4.79 17.73 -4.86
CA GLU A 80 4.41 18.12 -6.21
C GLU A 80 3.63 16.96 -6.88
N TYR A 81 2.68 17.29 -7.72
CA TYR A 81 1.81 16.33 -8.40
C TYR A 81 2.04 16.42 -9.90
N VAL A 82 2.28 15.28 -10.54
CA VAL A 82 2.41 15.19 -12.00
C VAL A 82 1.45 14.11 -12.48
N THR A 83 0.43 14.54 -13.23
CA THR A 83 -0.63 13.64 -13.70
C THR A 83 -0.29 13.11 -15.10
N GLU A 84 -0.40 11.81 -15.28
CA GLU A 84 -0.37 11.15 -16.57
C GLU A 84 -1.72 11.34 -17.27
N THR A 85 -1.73 11.80 -18.52
CA THR A 85 -2.95 11.89 -19.33
C THR A 85 -3.35 10.55 -19.93
N GLU A 86 -2.37 9.67 -20.14
CA GLU A 86 -2.52 8.29 -20.59
C GLU A 86 -1.56 7.40 -19.79
N PRO A 87 -1.86 6.10 -19.61
CA PRO A 87 -0.99 5.20 -18.86
C PRO A 87 0.39 5.08 -19.50
N LEU A 88 1.43 5.54 -18.80
CA LEU A 88 2.82 5.54 -19.29
C LEU A 88 3.61 4.30 -18.83
N GLY A 89 3.05 3.45 -17.98
CA GLY A 89 3.77 2.36 -17.32
C GLY A 89 4.74 2.87 -16.26
N THR A 90 5.40 1.96 -15.56
CA THR A 90 6.27 2.30 -14.41
C THR A 90 7.45 3.19 -14.80
N GLY A 91 8.14 2.85 -15.89
CA GLY A 91 9.28 3.63 -16.40
C GLY A 91 8.86 4.97 -17.00
N GLY A 92 7.78 4.98 -17.79
CA GLY A 92 7.25 6.22 -18.35
C GLY A 92 6.74 7.18 -17.28
N GLY A 93 6.11 6.67 -16.20
CA GLY A 93 5.70 7.46 -15.05
C GLY A 93 6.88 8.11 -14.33
N ILE A 94 7.98 7.35 -14.13
CA ILE A 94 9.23 7.90 -13.58
C ILE A 94 9.80 8.99 -14.51
N ARG A 95 9.83 8.76 -15.82
CA ARG A 95 10.32 9.75 -16.78
C ARG A 95 9.45 11.00 -16.83
N ASN A 96 8.14 10.86 -16.68
CA ASN A 96 7.17 11.94 -16.74
C ASN A 96 7.37 13.01 -15.63
N VAL A 97 7.96 12.62 -14.51
CA VAL A 97 8.23 13.55 -13.40
C VAL A 97 9.64 14.17 -13.43
N TYR A 98 10.47 13.83 -14.43
CA TYR A 98 11.88 14.22 -14.52
C TYR A 98 12.13 15.72 -14.34
N ASP A 99 11.32 16.58 -14.95
CA ASP A 99 11.51 18.04 -14.90
C ASP A 99 11.23 18.65 -13.51
N ARG A 100 10.68 17.88 -12.59
CA ARG A 100 10.46 18.27 -11.20
C ARG A 100 11.61 17.85 -10.28
N LEU A 101 12.50 16.97 -10.74
CA LEU A 101 13.60 16.46 -9.95
C LEU A 101 14.76 17.45 -9.90
N ARG A 102 15.37 17.59 -8.71
CA ARG A 102 16.37 18.60 -8.38
C ARG A 102 17.73 18.02 -8.00
N THR A 103 17.72 16.72 -7.60
CA THR A 103 18.91 16.05 -7.03
C THR A 103 19.46 14.99 -7.98
N GLU A 104 20.71 14.59 -7.79
CA GLU A 104 21.40 13.58 -8.60
C GLU A 104 20.87 12.18 -8.30
N ASP A 105 20.71 11.86 -7.02
CA ASP A 105 20.12 10.60 -6.58
C ASP A 105 18.64 10.81 -6.28
N VAL A 106 17.80 9.90 -6.78
CA VAL A 106 16.35 9.96 -6.64
C VAL A 106 15.83 8.63 -6.08
N LEU A 107 15.15 8.69 -4.94
CA LEU A 107 14.40 7.56 -4.40
C LEU A 107 13.07 7.40 -5.16
N ILE A 108 12.76 6.20 -5.59
CA ILE A 108 11.53 5.87 -6.31
C ILE A 108 10.80 4.79 -5.55
N PHE A 109 9.48 4.95 -5.40
CA PHE A 109 8.63 4.03 -4.66
C PHE A 109 7.41 3.61 -5.49
N ASN A 110 7.10 2.34 -5.44
CA ASN A 110 5.76 1.87 -5.74
C ASN A 110 4.84 2.30 -4.61
N GLY A 111 3.78 3.06 -4.92
CA GLY A 111 2.88 3.67 -3.95
C GLY A 111 1.90 2.70 -3.29
N ASP A 112 2.12 1.39 -3.42
CA ASP A 112 1.28 0.32 -2.88
C ASP A 112 2.08 -0.69 -2.03
N VAL A 113 3.30 -0.34 -1.63
CA VAL A 113 4.16 -1.18 -0.80
C VAL A 113 4.37 -0.55 0.58
N LEU A 114 4.10 -1.30 1.63
CA LEU A 114 4.48 -0.97 3.01
C LEU A 114 5.77 -1.70 3.35
N ALA A 115 6.81 -0.94 3.71
CA ALA A 115 8.12 -1.51 4.04
C ALA A 115 8.79 -0.76 5.19
N GLY A 116 9.59 -1.48 5.98
CA GLY A 116 10.36 -0.96 7.10
C GLY A 116 11.85 -0.74 6.77
N THR A 117 12.28 -0.89 5.51
CA THR A 117 13.69 -0.79 5.12
C THR A 117 14.30 0.57 5.47
N ASP A 118 15.56 0.59 5.88
CA ASP A 118 16.33 1.82 6.13
C ASP A 118 16.70 2.48 4.79
N LEU A 119 15.99 3.56 4.43
CA LEU A 119 16.23 4.29 3.19
C LEU A 119 17.63 4.89 3.12
N ALA A 120 18.22 5.29 4.27
CA ALA A 120 19.58 5.79 4.29
C ALA A 120 20.60 4.69 3.96
N ALA A 121 20.35 3.44 4.39
CA ALA A 121 21.18 2.30 4.04
C ALA A 121 21.09 1.96 2.54
N VAL A 122 19.91 2.03 1.93
CA VAL A 122 19.74 1.83 0.48
C VAL A 122 20.53 2.88 -0.31
N VAL A 123 20.40 4.16 0.05
CA VAL A 123 21.16 5.26 -0.59
C VAL A 123 22.67 5.11 -0.35
N ALA A 124 23.09 4.69 0.85
CA ALA A 124 24.50 4.42 1.13
C ALA A 124 25.07 3.30 0.26
N THR A 125 24.32 2.20 0.04
CA THR A 125 24.70 1.14 -0.91
C THR A 125 24.86 1.70 -2.32
N HIS A 126 23.93 2.53 -2.77
CA HIS A 126 23.96 3.18 -4.08
C HIS A 126 25.23 4.01 -4.29
N ARG A 127 25.50 4.92 -3.35
CA ARG A 127 26.63 5.86 -3.41
C ARG A 127 27.98 5.17 -3.29
N SER A 128 28.11 4.26 -2.31
CA SER A 128 29.38 3.53 -2.09
C SER A 128 29.75 2.60 -3.22
N GLY A 129 28.74 1.99 -3.88
CA GLY A 129 28.93 1.13 -5.04
C GLY A 129 29.05 1.88 -6.36
N GLY A 130 28.90 3.20 -6.38
CA GLY A 130 28.90 4.00 -7.61
C GLY A 130 27.82 3.56 -8.60
N ALA A 131 26.67 3.11 -8.09
CA ALA A 131 25.62 2.51 -8.90
C ALA A 131 24.90 3.53 -9.78
N ASP A 132 24.42 3.09 -10.94
CA ASP A 132 23.47 3.82 -11.77
C ASP A 132 22.05 3.63 -11.25
N VAL A 133 21.74 2.40 -10.78
CA VAL A 133 20.51 2.06 -10.07
C VAL A 133 20.79 1.11 -8.91
N THR A 134 20.09 1.29 -7.79
CA THR A 134 20.06 0.32 -6.69
C THR A 134 18.63 -0.10 -6.43
N LEU A 135 18.38 -1.40 -6.41
CA LEU A 135 17.09 -2.02 -6.13
C LEU A 135 17.04 -2.44 -4.66
N HIS A 136 16.00 -2.06 -3.94
CA HIS A 136 15.68 -2.72 -2.67
C HIS A 136 15.12 -4.12 -2.97
N LEU A 137 15.73 -5.14 -2.40
CA LEU A 137 15.39 -6.54 -2.58
C LEU A 137 14.93 -7.15 -1.25
N ARG A 138 13.95 -8.02 -1.33
CA ARG A 138 13.42 -8.78 -0.21
C ARG A 138 13.47 -10.28 -0.51
N LYS A 139 13.81 -11.11 0.48
CA LYS A 139 13.63 -12.56 0.38
C LYS A 139 12.23 -12.96 0.79
N VAL A 140 11.59 -13.80 -0.02
CA VAL A 140 10.24 -14.31 0.22
C VAL A 140 10.19 -15.83 0.06
N LEU A 141 9.18 -16.47 0.66
CA LEU A 141 9.03 -17.93 0.55
C LEU A 141 8.64 -18.37 -0.86
N ASP A 142 7.80 -17.60 -1.54
CA ASP A 142 7.39 -17.88 -2.92
C ASP A 142 7.58 -16.62 -3.79
N PRO A 143 8.65 -16.58 -4.61
CA PRO A 143 8.95 -15.42 -5.46
C PRO A 143 8.19 -15.39 -6.79
N ARG A 144 7.40 -16.43 -7.16
CA ARG A 144 6.79 -16.58 -8.49
C ARG A 144 5.84 -15.45 -8.87
N ALA A 145 5.20 -14.81 -7.89
CA ALA A 145 4.25 -13.71 -8.13
C ALA A 145 4.93 -12.35 -8.39
N TYR A 146 6.26 -12.27 -8.21
CA TYR A 146 7.03 -11.02 -8.21
C TYR A 146 8.14 -11.02 -9.27
N GLY A 147 8.79 -9.87 -9.43
CA GLY A 147 10.04 -9.77 -10.18
C GLY A 147 11.20 -10.39 -9.39
N CYS A 148 11.73 -11.49 -9.88
CA CYS A 148 12.85 -12.22 -9.27
C CYS A 148 14.18 -11.59 -9.70
N VAL A 149 15.07 -11.29 -8.74
CA VAL A 149 16.30 -10.54 -8.99
C VAL A 149 17.51 -11.25 -8.35
N PRO A 150 18.20 -12.16 -9.08
CA PRO A 150 19.44 -12.76 -8.61
C PRO A 150 20.57 -11.72 -8.57
N THR A 151 21.41 -11.82 -7.53
CA THR A 151 22.62 -11.01 -7.36
C THR A 151 23.86 -11.89 -7.21
N ASP A 152 25.02 -11.35 -7.56
CA ASP A 152 26.30 -11.96 -7.22
C ASP A 152 26.68 -11.70 -5.74
N GLU A 153 27.86 -12.21 -5.32
CA GLU A 153 28.39 -12.04 -3.96
C GLU A 153 28.69 -10.59 -3.56
N ASN A 154 28.85 -9.70 -4.56
CA ASN A 154 29.09 -8.27 -4.37
C ASN A 154 27.79 -7.45 -4.44
N GLY A 155 26.64 -8.12 -4.55
CA GLY A 155 25.34 -7.48 -4.67
C GLY A 155 25.03 -6.90 -6.07
N ARG A 156 25.83 -7.21 -7.12
CA ARG A 156 25.47 -6.82 -8.49
C ARG A 156 24.29 -7.64 -8.98
N VAL A 157 23.32 -6.98 -9.56
CA VAL A 157 22.17 -7.64 -10.18
C VAL A 157 22.61 -8.34 -11.47
N LEU A 158 22.27 -9.63 -11.56
CA LEU A 158 22.62 -10.49 -12.70
C LEU A 158 21.51 -10.56 -13.74
N ALA A 159 20.24 -10.49 -13.30
CA ALA A 159 19.07 -10.53 -14.16
C ALA A 159 17.86 -9.91 -13.45
N PHE A 160 16.86 -9.53 -14.22
CA PHE A 160 15.52 -9.18 -13.73
C PHE A 160 14.49 -10.06 -14.45
N LEU A 161 13.81 -10.93 -13.69
CA LEU A 161 12.91 -11.97 -14.23
C LEU A 161 11.49 -11.75 -13.70
N GLU A 162 10.69 -11.05 -14.49
CA GLU A 162 9.32 -10.71 -14.09
C GLU A 162 8.40 -11.94 -14.14
N LYS A 163 7.88 -12.36 -12.98
CA LYS A 163 6.87 -13.43 -12.81
C LYS A 163 7.25 -14.74 -13.51
N THR A 164 8.40 -15.30 -13.16
CA THR A 164 8.87 -16.58 -13.69
C THR A 164 8.35 -17.77 -12.89
N GLU A 165 8.00 -18.86 -13.57
CA GLU A 165 7.58 -20.12 -12.92
C GLU A 165 8.73 -20.84 -12.21
N ASN A 166 9.97 -20.64 -12.69
CA ASN A 166 11.18 -21.25 -12.13
C ASN A 166 12.17 -20.17 -11.66
N PRO A 167 11.91 -19.52 -10.52
CA PRO A 167 12.77 -18.45 -10.01
C PRO A 167 14.12 -19.02 -9.55
N PRO A 168 15.26 -18.44 -10.00
CA PRO A 168 16.59 -18.92 -9.61
C PRO A 168 16.99 -18.47 -8.19
N THR A 169 16.24 -17.59 -7.55
CA THR A 169 16.49 -17.07 -6.21
C THR A 169 15.17 -16.75 -5.50
N ASP A 170 15.23 -16.64 -4.17
CA ASP A 170 14.16 -16.16 -3.30
C ASP A 170 14.10 -14.63 -3.18
N GLN A 171 15.02 -13.90 -3.84
CA GLN A 171 15.10 -12.45 -3.83
C GLN A 171 14.11 -11.86 -4.86
N ILE A 172 13.30 -10.93 -4.40
CA ILE A 172 12.33 -10.21 -5.24
C ILE A 172 12.57 -8.71 -5.22
N ASN A 173 12.11 -8.04 -6.26
CA ASN A 173 11.98 -6.59 -6.30
C ASN A 173 10.97 -6.12 -5.25
N ALA A 174 11.44 -5.34 -4.30
CA ALA A 174 10.62 -4.84 -3.18
C ALA A 174 9.93 -3.49 -3.46
N GLY A 175 10.01 -2.96 -4.68
CA GLY A 175 9.28 -1.75 -5.09
C GLY A 175 9.85 -0.43 -4.54
N CYS A 176 11.12 -0.40 -4.14
CA CYS A 176 11.85 0.81 -3.79
C CYS A 176 13.20 0.81 -4.52
N TYR A 177 13.57 1.94 -5.08
CA TYR A 177 14.78 2.08 -5.90
C TYR A 177 15.52 3.38 -5.58
N VAL A 178 16.83 3.41 -5.83
CA VAL A 178 17.60 4.65 -6.00
C VAL A 178 18.06 4.70 -7.44
N PHE A 179 17.74 5.77 -8.14
CA PHE A 179 18.17 6.03 -9.51
C PHE A 179 19.08 7.24 -9.55
N ARG A 180 20.14 7.18 -10.37
CA ARG A 180 20.77 8.42 -10.84
C ARG A 180 19.80 9.16 -11.76
N ARG A 181 19.73 10.47 -11.62
CA ARG A 181 18.86 11.31 -12.46
C ARG A 181 19.14 11.14 -13.95
N SER A 182 20.40 10.93 -14.34
CA SER A 182 20.79 10.65 -15.73
C SER A 182 20.16 9.38 -16.31
N VAL A 183 19.94 8.35 -15.48
CA VAL A 183 19.22 7.13 -15.90
C VAL A 183 17.75 7.45 -16.15
N ILE A 184 17.12 8.25 -15.29
CA ILE A 184 15.72 8.67 -15.53
C ILE A 184 15.59 9.45 -16.84
N GLU A 185 16.54 10.33 -17.14
CA GLU A 185 16.59 11.09 -18.39
C GLU A 185 16.66 10.20 -19.61
N SER A 186 17.36 9.08 -19.54
CA SER A 186 17.53 8.12 -20.65
C SER A 186 16.30 7.27 -20.96
N ILE A 187 15.30 7.22 -20.06
CA ILE A 187 14.07 6.47 -20.28
C ILE A 187 13.29 7.10 -21.47
N ALA A 188 12.83 6.26 -22.38
CA ALA A 188 12.10 6.72 -23.56
C ALA A 188 10.81 7.47 -23.20
N THR A 189 10.52 8.54 -23.96
CA THR A 189 9.31 9.35 -23.82
C THR A 189 8.27 9.02 -24.89
N GLY A 190 7.02 9.48 -24.71
CA GLY A 190 5.97 9.38 -25.72
C GLY A 190 5.38 7.99 -25.93
N ARG A 191 5.68 7.04 -25.05
CA ARG A 191 5.09 5.69 -25.04
C ARG A 191 5.11 5.09 -23.64
N PRO A 192 4.31 4.06 -23.38
CA PRO A 192 4.45 3.26 -22.16
C PRO A 192 5.82 2.57 -22.09
N VAL A 193 6.45 2.61 -20.91
CA VAL A 193 7.72 1.93 -20.60
C VAL A 193 7.59 1.23 -19.25
N SER A 194 7.98 -0.04 -19.17
CA SER A 194 8.10 -0.77 -17.89
C SER A 194 9.53 -0.75 -17.40
N VAL A 195 9.75 -0.36 -16.12
CA VAL A 195 11.10 -0.47 -15.54
C VAL A 195 11.54 -1.92 -15.46
N GLU A 196 10.63 -2.83 -15.15
CA GLU A 196 10.88 -4.24 -14.92
C GLU A 196 11.24 -5.00 -16.20
N ARG A 197 10.56 -4.65 -17.31
CA ARG A 197 10.67 -5.38 -18.59
C ARG A 197 11.59 -4.71 -19.59
N GLU A 198 11.84 -3.42 -19.46
CA GLU A 198 12.63 -2.66 -20.42
C GLU A 198 13.82 -1.96 -19.76
N THR A 199 13.59 -1.13 -18.73
CA THR A 199 14.66 -0.28 -18.18
C THR A 199 15.73 -1.12 -17.47
N PHE A 200 15.36 -2.00 -16.53
CA PHE A 200 16.35 -2.82 -15.82
C PHE A 200 17.09 -3.79 -16.74
N PRO A 201 16.43 -4.56 -17.64
CA PRO A 201 17.15 -5.37 -18.60
C PRO A 201 18.08 -4.56 -19.50
N GLY A 202 17.62 -3.43 -20.05
CA GLY A 202 18.45 -2.57 -20.89
C GLY A 202 19.66 -1.98 -20.18
N LEU A 203 19.56 -1.64 -18.91
CA LEU A 203 20.70 -1.21 -18.07
C LEU A 203 21.73 -2.34 -17.90
N LEU A 204 21.28 -3.56 -17.65
CA LEU A 204 22.17 -4.73 -17.53
C LEU A 204 22.88 -5.02 -18.84
N GLU A 205 22.18 -4.99 -19.97
CA GLU A 205 22.72 -5.19 -21.30
C GLU A 205 23.75 -4.13 -21.69
N SER A 206 23.53 -2.87 -21.27
CA SER A 206 24.47 -1.76 -21.53
C SER A 206 25.70 -1.77 -20.61
N GLY A 207 25.76 -2.69 -19.64
CA GLY A 207 26.86 -2.78 -18.67
C GLY A 207 26.80 -1.75 -17.56
N ALA A 208 25.64 -1.11 -17.33
CA ALA A 208 25.42 -0.20 -16.23
C ALA A 208 25.60 -0.89 -14.86
N THR A 209 25.95 -0.14 -13.85
CA THR A 209 26.12 -0.66 -12.49
C THR A 209 24.76 -0.71 -11.78
N VAL A 210 24.15 -1.88 -11.77
CA VAL A 210 22.88 -2.14 -11.04
C VAL A 210 23.17 -2.98 -9.80
N LEU A 211 22.82 -2.47 -8.63
CA LEU A 211 23.03 -3.13 -7.33
C LEU A 211 21.72 -3.55 -6.69
N GLY A 212 21.76 -4.60 -5.91
CA GLY A 212 20.71 -5.05 -5.01
C GLY A 212 21.05 -4.73 -3.55
N HIS A 213 20.16 -4.07 -2.84
CA HIS A 213 20.21 -3.93 -1.38
C HIS A 213 19.21 -4.90 -0.77
N VAL A 214 19.69 -6.01 -0.25
CA VAL A 214 18.86 -7.06 0.36
C VAL A 214 18.72 -6.80 1.85
N ASP A 215 17.49 -6.71 2.35
CA ASP A 215 17.21 -6.61 3.77
C ASP A 215 16.12 -7.59 4.25
N THR A 216 15.91 -7.64 5.57
CA THR A 216 14.92 -8.50 6.22
C THR A 216 13.85 -7.70 6.95
N SER A 217 13.79 -6.38 6.75
CA SER A 217 12.79 -5.50 7.35
C SER A 217 11.36 -5.91 6.96
N TYR A 218 10.36 -5.40 7.67
CA TYR A 218 8.97 -5.61 7.29
C TYR A 218 8.73 -5.21 5.83
N TRP A 219 7.94 -6.02 5.12
CA TRP A 219 7.55 -5.75 3.73
C TRP A 219 6.21 -6.41 3.40
N ARG A 220 5.31 -5.64 2.75
CA ARG A 220 4.03 -6.14 2.24
C ARG A 220 3.59 -5.32 1.02
N ASP A 221 3.24 -6.02 -0.07
CA ASP A 221 2.52 -5.47 -1.22
C ASP A 221 1.01 -5.52 -0.95
N PHE A 222 0.33 -4.41 -1.11
CA PHE A 222 -1.12 -4.28 -0.89
C PHE A 222 -1.91 -4.66 -2.15
N GLY A 223 -1.66 -5.85 -2.67
CA GLY A 223 -2.24 -6.34 -3.91
C GLY A 223 -3.69 -6.80 -3.81
N THR A 224 -4.13 -7.30 -2.66
CA THR A 224 -5.43 -7.92 -2.41
C THR A 224 -6.11 -7.37 -1.16
N PRO A 225 -7.42 -7.61 -0.95
CA PRO A 225 -8.09 -7.25 0.30
C PRO A 225 -7.46 -7.90 1.55
N TYR A 226 -6.96 -9.11 1.43
CA TYR A 226 -6.26 -9.78 2.54
C TYR A 226 -4.96 -9.08 2.89
N ASP A 227 -4.18 -8.62 1.88
CA ASP A 227 -2.97 -7.84 2.13
C ASP A 227 -3.28 -6.50 2.82
N LEU A 228 -4.41 -5.87 2.45
CA LEU A 228 -4.88 -4.63 3.08
C LEU A 228 -5.27 -4.87 4.55
N ILE A 229 -6.00 -5.93 4.84
CA ILE A 229 -6.41 -6.30 6.20
C ILE A 229 -5.18 -6.62 7.05
N ASP A 230 -4.34 -7.53 6.57
CA ASP A 230 -3.15 -7.97 7.31
C ASP A 230 -2.16 -6.81 7.52
N GLY A 231 -1.96 -5.96 6.51
CA GLY A 231 -1.08 -4.79 6.63
C GLY A 231 -1.62 -3.75 7.60
N SER A 232 -2.95 -3.55 7.64
CA SER A 232 -3.59 -2.70 8.65
C SER A 232 -3.40 -3.29 10.06
N ALA A 233 -3.64 -4.59 10.22
CA ALA A 233 -3.45 -5.30 11.48
C ALA A 233 -1.98 -5.25 11.96
N ASP A 234 -1.03 -5.44 11.04
CA ASP A 234 0.41 -5.35 11.33
C ASP A 234 0.81 -3.94 11.81
N LEU A 235 0.22 -2.89 11.24
CA LEU A 235 0.42 -1.50 11.70
C LEU A 235 -0.14 -1.28 13.11
N VAL A 236 -1.39 -1.70 13.35
CA VAL A 236 -2.04 -1.56 14.66
C VAL A 236 -1.29 -2.32 15.74
N ARG A 237 -0.81 -3.53 15.45
CA ARG A 237 -0.05 -4.37 16.39
C ARG A 237 1.42 -3.96 16.53
N GLY A 238 1.90 -2.99 15.75
CA GLY A 238 3.28 -2.52 15.80
C GLY A 238 4.30 -3.46 15.14
N VAL A 239 3.85 -4.44 14.36
CA VAL A 239 4.69 -5.32 13.55
C VAL A 239 5.26 -4.54 12.36
N ALA A 240 4.44 -3.70 11.74
CA ALA A 240 4.85 -2.76 10.71
C ALA A 240 5.10 -1.38 11.35
N PRO A 241 6.30 -0.78 11.20
CA PRO A 241 6.58 0.53 11.77
C PRO A 241 5.91 1.65 10.96
N SER A 242 5.23 2.59 11.64
CA SER A 242 4.73 3.81 11.01
C SER A 242 4.62 4.97 11.99
N ALA A 243 5.15 6.13 11.61
CA ALA A 243 4.97 7.37 12.36
C ALA A 243 3.62 8.07 12.07
N ALA A 244 2.86 7.58 11.10
CA ALA A 244 1.54 8.12 10.76
C ALA A 244 0.38 7.41 11.50
N LEU A 245 0.68 6.39 12.33
CA LEU A 245 -0.38 5.71 13.10
C LEU A 245 -1.05 6.71 14.05
N PRO A 246 -2.38 6.88 14.01
CA PRO A 246 -3.06 7.93 14.76
C PRO A 246 -3.28 7.61 16.25
N GLY A 247 -2.82 6.46 16.70
CA GLY A 247 -2.96 6.03 18.10
C GLY A 247 -1.88 5.03 18.53
N PRO A 248 -1.95 4.53 19.76
CA PRO A 248 -1.00 3.54 20.26
C PRO A 248 -1.18 2.19 19.56
N THR A 249 -0.09 1.43 19.48
CA THR A 249 -0.14 0.04 19.03
C THR A 249 -0.83 -0.86 20.07
N GLY A 250 -1.53 -1.92 19.61
CA GLY A 250 -2.26 -2.83 20.48
C GLY A 250 -3.05 -3.89 19.70
N GLU A 251 -4.00 -4.52 20.34
CA GLU A 251 -4.89 -5.49 19.68
C GLU A 251 -6.03 -4.83 18.88
N ALA A 252 -6.28 -3.55 19.11
CA ALA A 252 -7.22 -2.75 18.33
C ALA A 252 -6.83 -1.27 18.34
N LEU A 253 -7.22 -0.56 17.29
CA LEU A 253 -7.17 0.89 17.16
C LEU A 253 -8.59 1.41 17.00
N VAL A 254 -9.03 2.23 17.95
CA VAL A 254 -10.35 2.89 17.92
C VAL A 254 -10.13 4.37 17.68
N LEU A 255 -10.69 4.90 16.59
CA LEU A 255 -10.53 6.30 16.21
C LEU A 255 -11.51 7.22 16.95
N ASP A 256 -11.22 8.52 16.91
CA ASP A 256 -12.00 9.54 17.59
C ASP A 256 -13.48 9.52 17.21
N GLY A 257 -14.35 9.64 18.20
CA GLY A 257 -15.79 9.64 18.00
C GLY A 257 -16.41 8.26 17.75
N ALA A 258 -15.62 7.19 17.72
CA ALA A 258 -16.16 5.84 17.68
C ALA A 258 -16.65 5.41 19.07
N GLU A 259 -17.81 4.74 19.11
CA GLU A 259 -18.44 4.22 20.34
C GLU A 259 -18.40 2.70 20.34
N VAL A 260 -17.74 2.09 21.31
CA VAL A 260 -17.60 0.63 21.44
C VAL A 260 -18.25 0.19 22.75
N ALA A 261 -19.19 -0.76 22.66
CA ALA A 261 -19.83 -1.31 23.86
C ALA A 261 -18.80 -1.96 24.80
N PRO A 262 -18.96 -1.86 26.12
CA PRO A 262 -17.97 -2.32 27.09
C PRO A 262 -17.67 -3.83 27.03
N ASP A 263 -18.61 -4.63 26.56
CA ASP A 263 -18.53 -6.09 26.43
C ASP A 263 -18.21 -6.55 24.98
N ALA A 264 -18.01 -5.62 24.05
CA ALA A 264 -17.51 -5.94 22.72
C ALA A 264 -16.03 -6.37 22.78
N ILE A 265 -15.65 -7.31 21.92
CA ILE A 265 -14.30 -7.87 21.87
C ILE A 265 -13.64 -7.45 20.56
N LEU A 266 -12.52 -6.73 20.67
CA LEU A 266 -11.71 -6.29 19.53
C LEU A 266 -10.32 -6.89 19.64
N THR A 267 -9.92 -7.68 18.63
CA THR A 267 -8.63 -8.40 18.61
C THR A 267 -7.98 -8.36 17.23
N GLY A 268 -6.81 -8.97 17.13
CA GLY A 268 -6.14 -9.24 15.86
C GLY A 268 -5.64 -8.01 15.11
N GLY A 269 -5.51 -6.85 15.75
CA GLY A 269 -5.14 -5.61 15.09
C GLY A 269 -6.33 -4.94 14.39
N SER A 270 -7.55 -5.12 14.88
CA SER A 270 -8.74 -4.48 14.30
C SER A 270 -8.66 -2.95 14.39
N THR A 271 -9.18 -2.28 13.36
CA THR A 271 -9.35 -0.83 13.31
C THR A 271 -10.85 -0.51 13.31
N VAL A 272 -11.27 0.42 14.17
CA VAL A 272 -12.64 0.98 14.18
C VAL A 272 -12.56 2.45 13.80
N GLY A 273 -13.13 2.78 12.64
CA GLY A 273 -13.10 4.11 12.03
C GLY A 273 -13.89 5.15 12.83
N ALA A 274 -13.60 6.43 12.56
CA ALA A 274 -14.24 7.55 13.26
C ALA A 274 -15.76 7.53 13.12
N GLY A 275 -16.47 7.92 14.17
CA GLY A 275 -17.95 7.98 14.19
C GLY A 275 -18.66 6.62 14.11
N SER A 276 -17.92 5.51 14.12
CA SER A 276 -18.48 4.16 14.06
C SER A 276 -19.02 3.70 15.42
N THR A 277 -20.01 2.79 15.37
CA THR A 277 -20.59 2.20 16.60
C THR A 277 -20.43 0.67 16.58
N VAL A 278 -20.01 0.08 17.70
CA VAL A 278 -19.90 -1.37 17.91
C VAL A 278 -20.80 -1.79 19.05
N GLY A 279 -21.83 -2.60 18.72
CA GLY A 279 -22.87 -3.04 19.66
C GLY A 279 -22.39 -4.04 20.70
N ALA A 280 -23.25 -4.25 21.71
CA ALA A 280 -22.99 -5.15 22.84
C ALA A 280 -22.69 -6.59 22.35
N GLY A 281 -21.71 -7.25 22.97
CA GLY A 281 -21.32 -8.63 22.61
C GLY A 281 -20.76 -8.82 21.20
N ALA A 282 -20.60 -7.77 20.40
CA ALA A 282 -19.99 -7.87 19.08
C ALA A 282 -18.52 -8.28 19.16
N ARG A 283 -18.04 -8.99 18.13
CA ARG A 283 -16.64 -9.47 18.04
C ARG A 283 -16.01 -9.06 16.73
N LEU A 284 -14.86 -8.41 16.84
CA LEU A 284 -14.04 -7.99 15.70
C LEU A 284 -12.66 -8.63 15.82
N ASP A 285 -12.23 -9.37 14.82
CA ASP A 285 -10.90 -9.95 14.75
C ASP A 285 -10.24 -9.64 13.41
N ALA A 286 -9.10 -8.95 13.43
CA ALA A 286 -8.44 -8.44 12.22
C ALA A 286 -9.42 -7.75 11.26
N ALA A 287 -10.37 -6.98 11.79
CA ALA A 287 -11.39 -6.27 11.04
C ALA A 287 -10.92 -4.84 10.71
N LEU A 288 -11.05 -4.46 9.44
CA LEU A 288 -10.78 -3.10 8.98
C LEU A 288 -12.11 -2.38 8.77
N VAL A 289 -12.53 -1.63 9.77
CA VAL A 289 -13.80 -0.89 9.78
C VAL A 289 -13.52 0.57 9.45
N TYR A 290 -14.11 1.08 8.37
CA TYR A 290 -13.99 2.49 7.96
C TYR A 290 -14.95 3.38 8.77
N ASP A 291 -15.00 4.67 8.44
CA ASP A 291 -15.75 5.65 9.20
C ASP A 291 -17.27 5.45 9.12
N ASP A 292 -17.99 5.89 10.15
CA ASP A 292 -19.47 5.92 10.22
C ASP A 292 -20.14 4.53 10.08
N VAL A 293 -19.46 3.46 10.38
CA VAL A 293 -19.99 2.09 10.32
C VAL A 293 -20.78 1.76 11.58
N MET A 294 -21.92 1.09 11.41
CA MET A 294 -22.73 0.60 12.53
C MET A 294 -22.66 -0.93 12.58
N ILE A 295 -22.18 -1.48 13.71
CA ILE A 295 -22.12 -2.92 13.95
C ILE A 295 -23.10 -3.27 15.06
N GLY A 296 -24.10 -4.11 14.74
CA GLY A 296 -25.16 -4.52 15.63
C GLY A 296 -24.71 -5.43 16.77
N GLU A 297 -25.60 -5.61 17.73
CA GLU A 297 -25.38 -6.48 18.90
C GLU A 297 -25.07 -7.92 18.47
N GLY A 298 -24.07 -8.53 19.11
CA GLY A 298 -23.66 -9.92 18.84
C GLY A 298 -23.14 -10.20 17.43
N ALA A 299 -22.95 -9.19 16.59
CA ALA A 299 -22.37 -9.37 15.25
C ALA A 299 -20.90 -9.81 15.35
N VAL A 300 -20.49 -10.63 14.37
CA VAL A 300 -19.10 -11.14 14.27
C VAL A 300 -18.50 -10.67 12.95
N VAL A 301 -17.35 -9.99 13.03
CA VAL A 301 -16.61 -9.48 11.86
C VAL A 301 -15.18 -9.97 11.94
N GLU A 302 -14.79 -10.87 11.04
CA GLU A 302 -13.47 -11.49 11.04
C GLU A 302 -12.79 -11.26 9.69
N ARG A 303 -11.52 -10.84 9.71
CA ARG A 303 -10.68 -10.68 8.51
C ARG A 303 -11.42 -10.05 7.33
N SER A 304 -12.14 -8.97 7.61
CA SER A 304 -13.06 -8.32 6.67
C SER A 304 -12.84 -6.82 6.62
N VAL A 305 -13.21 -6.21 5.48
CA VAL A 305 -13.25 -4.76 5.31
C VAL A 305 -14.69 -4.31 5.27
N LEU A 306 -15.06 -3.35 6.12
CA LEU A 306 -16.34 -2.68 6.11
C LEU A 306 -16.16 -1.24 5.60
N GLY A 307 -16.72 -0.95 4.41
CA GLY A 307 -16.70 0.37 3.79
C GLY A 307 -17.48 1.42 4.60
N ALA A 308 -17.14 2.68 4.41
CA ALA A 308 -17.73 3.79 5.16
C ALA A 308 -19.27 3.80 5.10
N GLY A 309 -19.89 4.05 6.24
CA GLY A 309 -21.35 4.09 6.40
C GLY A 309 -22.05 2.75 6.27
N ALA A 310 -21.32 1.61 6.21
CA ALA A 310 -21.94 0.30 6.18
C ALA A 310 -22.67 -0.02 7.51
N ARG A 311 -23.74 -0.83 7.42
CA ARG A 311 -24.55 -1.25 8.57
C ARG A 311 -24.56 -2.77 8.64
N ILE A 312 -24.09 -3.33 9.73
CA ILE A 312 -24.09 -4.76 10.00
C ILE A 312 -25.15 -5.05 11.06
N GLY A 313 -26.17 -5.81 10.72
CA GLY A 313 -27.29 -6.11 11.60
C GLY A 313 -26.92 -7.03 12.77
N GLU A 314 -27.84 -7.09 13.74
CA GLU A 314 -27.71 -7.92 14.93
C GLU A 314 -27.42 -9.38 14.59
N GLY A 315 -26.43 -9.98 15.23
CA GLY A 315 -26.04 -11.39 15.06
C GLY A 315 -25.54 -11.76 13.65
N ALA A 316 -25.29 -10.79 12.77
CA ALA A 316 -24.74 -11.09 11.44
C ALA A 316 -23.28 -11.54 11.55
N GLN A 317 -22.88 -12.44 10.63
CA GLN A 317 -21.51 -12.97 10.53
C GLN A 317 -20.88 -12.53 9.23
N VAL A 318 -19.73 -11.86 9.30
CA VAL A 318 -18.99 -11.34 8.15
C VAL A 318 -17.55 -11.83 8.27
N SER A 319 -17.14 -12.80 7.47
CA SER A 319 -15.81 -13.40 7.55
C SER A 319 -15.16 -13.48 6.18
N GLY A 320 -13.91 -12.94 6.07
CA GLY A 320 -13.17 -12.90 4.81
C GLY A 320 -13.84 -12.04 3.73
N ALA A 321 -14.69 -11.10 4.07
CA ALA A 321 -15.54 -10.36 3.14
C ALA A 321 -15.06 -8.92 2.89
N VAL A 322 -15.47 -8.35 1.76
CA VAL A 322 -15.30 -6.93 1.44
C VAL A 322 -16.68 -6.30 1.25
N ILE A 323 -17.07 -5.48 2.19
CA ILE A 323 -18.35 -4.78 2.21
C ILE A 323 -18.13 -3.34 1.73
N GLY A 324 -18.83 -2.95 0.65
CA GLY A 324 -18.76 -1.61 0.07
C GLY A 324 -19.38 -0.53 0.95
N GLU A 325 -19.22 0.71 0.52
CA GLU A 325 -19.78 1.87 1.23
C GLU A 325 -21.31 1.79 1.31
N ARG A 326 -21.87 2.17 2.46
CA ARG A 326 -23.33 2.26 2.73
C ARG A 326 -24.11 0.97 2.46
N VAL A 327 -23.43 -0.18 2.47
CA VAL A 327 -24.10 -1.48 2.39
C VAL A 327 -24.88 -1.73 3.70
N GLU A 328 -26.08 -2.23 3.58
CA GLU A 328 -26.86 -2.68 4.73
C GLU A 328 -26.95 -4.22 4.73
N VAL A 329 -26.36 -4.84 5.75
CA VAL A 329 -26.44 -6.28 6.00
C VAL A 329 -27.47 -6.52 7.09
N GLY A 330 -28.58 -7.17 6.75
CA GLY A 330 -29.66 -7.45 7.70
C GLY A 330 -29.26 -8.40 8.84
N ALA A 331 -30.03 -8.38 9.92
CA ALA A 331 -29.78 -9.22 11.08
C ALA A 331 -29.71 -10.71 10.73
N GLY A 332 -28.77 -11.43 11.32
CA GLY A 332 -28.56 -12.87 11.15
C GLY A 332 -28.08 -13.32 9.78
N CYS A 333 -27.63 -12.41 8.90
CA CYS A 333 -26.98 -12.77 7.62
C CYS A 333 -25.60 -13.36 7.83
N GLU A 334 -25.17 -14.28 6.95
CA GLU A 334 -23.84 -14.87 6.93
C GLU A 334 -23.17 -14.54 5.59
N LEU A 335 -22.06 -13.76 5.62
CA LEU A 335 -21.25 -13.35 4.48
C LEU A 335 -19.86 -13.92 4.64
N LEU A 336 -19.49 -14.93 3.87
CA LEU A 336 -18.31 -15.76 4.12
C LEU A 336 -17.40 -15.85 2.88
N ASP A 337 -16.13 -16.19 3.12
CA ASP A 337 -15.18 -16.74 2.14
C ASP A 337 -14.95 -15.86 0.89
N GLY A 338 -14.54 -14.62 1.08
CA GLY A 338 -14.12 -13.74 -0.02
C GLY A 338 -15.25 -13.05 -0.78
N ILE A 339 -16.48 -13.08 -0.24
CA ILE A 339 -17.60 -12.37 -0.84
C ILE A 339 -17.32 -10.86 -0.91
N ARG A 340 -17.80 -10.22 -1.98
CA ARG A 340 -17.71 -8.78 -2.18
C ARG A 340 -19.09 -8.21 -2.44
N ILE A 341 -19.51 -7.27 -1.60
CA ILE A 341 -20.77 -6.57 -1.73
C ILE A 341 -20.49 -5.15 -2.22
N TRP A 342 -21.16 -4.76 -3.32
CA TRP A 342 -20.99 -3.45 -3.93
C TRP A 342 -21.69 -2.35 -3.09
N PRO A 343 -21.28 -1.09 -3.23
CA PRO A 343 -21.89 0.01 -2.48
C PRO A 343 -23.41 0.07 -2.65
N ASP A 344 -24.08 0.60 -1.61
CA ASP A 344 -25.53 0.86 -1.58
C ASP A 344 -26.42 -0.39 -1.70
N VAL A 345 -25.88 -1.60 -1.61
CA VAL A 345 -26.66 -2.85 -1.60
C VAL A 345 -27.31 -3.06 -0.24
N VAL A 346 -28.58 -3.43 -0.23
CA VAL A 346 -29.35 -3.78 0.97
C VAL A 346 -29.65 -5.29 0.95
N LEU A 347 -29.14 -6.00 1.95
CA LEU A 347 -29.44 -7.40 2.20
C LEU A 347 -30.48 -7.48 3.32
N PRO A 348 -31.69 -8.04 3.06
CA PRO A 348 -32.76 -8.09 4.07
C PRO A 348 -32.37 -8.98 5.24
N ALA A 349 -32.98 -8.73 6.41
CA ALA A 349 -32.84 -9.60 7.57
C ALA A 349 -33.36 -11.01 7.27
N GLY A 350 -32.68 -11.99 7.83
CA GLY A 350 -33.00 -13.40 7.63
C GLY A 350 -31.73 -14.21 7.44
N LYS A 351 -31.83 -15.52 7.51
CA LYS A 351 -30.67 -16.41 7.34
C LYS A 351 -30.28 -16.51 5.86
N VAL A 352 -29.79 -15.41 5.30
CA VAL A 352 -29.20 -15.41 3.97
C VAL A 352 -27.72 -15.71 4.14
N ARG A 353 -27.28 -16.82 3.55
CA ARG A 353 -25.88 -17.22 3.54
C ARG A 353 -25.32 -17.02 2.16
N PHE A 354 -24.27 -16.19 2.07
CA PHE A 354 -23.47 -16.01 0.87
C PHE A 354 -22.03 -16.46 1.13
N SER A 355 -21.49 -17.26 0.23
CA SER A 355 -20.08 -17.62 0.19
C SER A 355 -19.60 -17.44 -1.25
N ALA A 356 -18.35 -17.04 -1.45
CA ALA A 356 -17.79 -16.90 -2.81
C ALA A 356 -17.61 -18.25 -3.54
N GLY A 357 -18.08 -19.33 -2.91
CA GLY A 357 -18.06 -20.69 -3.44
C GLY A 357 -16.74 -21.40 -3.15
N ALA A 358 -16.83 -22.69 -2.91
CA ALA A 358 -15.70 -23.60 -2.82
C ALA A 358 -15.12 -23.87 -4.23
#